data_9186607b6446e966cd4d226f168546f5
#
_entry.id   9186607b6446e966cd4d226f168546f5
#
_cell.length_a   1.000
_cell.length_b   1.000
_cell.length_c   1.000
_cell.angle_alpha   90.00
_cell.angle_beta   90.00
_cell.angle_gamma   90.00
#
_symmetry.space_group_name_H-M   'P 1'
#
loop_
_entity.id
_entity.type
_entity.pdbx_description
1 polymer ?
#
loop_
_entity_poly.entity_id
_entity_poly.type
_entity_poly.pdbx_seq_one_letter_code
_entity_poly.pdbx_strand_id
1 'polypeptide(L)' 'MARKLYDEAMVDDLTWKFLSEVDKQLTSEGIKFWASVGYSTASAHAGTHAGDGMFDIHGSTRTWSQCVRTAEVIRSKG' A
#
# COMPACT_ATOMS: atom_id res chain seq x y z
N MET A 1 1.00 -19.09 2.71
CA MET A 1 0.43 -17.96 3.40
C MET A 1 -0.76 -17.39 2.61
N ALA A 2 -1.89 -17.12 3.27
CA ALA A 2 -3.06 -16.58 2.60
C ALA A 2 -2.79 -15.14 2.14
N ARG A 3 -3.29 -14.80 0.98
CA ARG A 3 -3.22 -13.44 0.43
C ARG A 3 -4.62 -12.95 0.12
N LYS A 4 -4.85 -11.67 0.26
CA LYS A 4 -6.14 -11.06 -0.09
C LYS A 4 -5.93 -9.68 -0.69
N LEU A 5 -6.95 -9.19 -1.38
CA LEU A 5 -6.89 -7.88 -2.02
C LEU A 5 -7.09 -6.76 -1.01
N TYR A 6 -6.20 -5.76 -1.11
CA TYR A 6 -6.43 -4.45 -0.54
C TYR A 6 -6.45 -3.48 -1.71
N ASP A 7 -7.59 -2.92 -2.01
CA ASP A 7 -7.83 -2.20 -3.26
C ASP A 7 -7.48 -3.11 -4.44
N GLU A 8 -6.43 -2.81 -5.20
CA GLU A 8 -5.97 -3.63 -6.31
C GLU A 8 -4.74 -4.47 -5.96
N ALA A 9 -4.23 -4.34 -4.73
CA ALA A 9 -2.99 -5.01 -4.31
C ALA A 9 -3.28 -6.34 -3.63
N MET A 10 -2.67 -7.41 -4.13
CA MET A 10 -2.73 -8.73 -3.50
C MET A 10 -1.62 -8.79 -2.44
N VAL A 11 -1.99 -8.90 -1.17
CA VAL A 11 -1.05 -8.84 -0.05
C VAL A 11 -1.37 -9.94 0.98
N ASP A 12 -0.40 -10.23 1.84
CA ASP A 12 -0.61 -11.15 2.95
C ASP A 12 -1.43 -10.49 4.07
N ASP A 13 -1.85 -11.28 5.06
CA ASP A 13 -2.71 -10.79 6.14
C ASP A 13 -2.06 -9.69 6.98
N LEU A 14 -0.78 -9.80 7.26
CA LEU A 14 -0.06 -8.79 8.05
C LEU A 14 0.03 -7.47 7.28
N THR A 15 0.35 -7.55 6.00
CA THR A 15 0.41 -6.37 5.15
C THR A 15 -0.98 -5.75 4.98
N TRP A 16 -2.01 -6.58 4.86
CA TRP A 16 -3.38 -6.10 4.77
C TRP A 16 -3.77 -5.29 6.01
N LYS A 17 -3.45 -5.80 7.20
CA LYS A 17 -3.69 -5.09 8.47
C LYS A 17 -2.91 -3.77 8.51
N PHE A 18 -1.66 -3.80 8.09
CA PHE A 18 -0.80 -2.61 8.04
C PHE A 18 -1.41 -1.55 7.12
N LEU A 19 -1.81 -1.93 5.91
CA LEU A 19 -2.43 -1.01 4.96
C LEU A 19 -3.74 -0.44 5.50
N SER A 20 -4.53 -1.26 6.18
CA SER A 20 -5.77 -0.85 6.81
C SER A 20 -5.53 0.24 7.87
N GLU A 21 -4.48 0.12 8.69
CA GLU A 21 -4.13 1.13 9.68
C GLU A 21 -3.62 2.43 9.03
N VAL A 22 -2.81 2.31 7.98
CA VAL A 22 -2.34 3.47 7.21
C VAL A 22 -3.52 4.21 6.59
N ASP A 23 -4.41 3.47 5.95
CA ASP A 23 -5.60 4.03 5.30
C ASP A 23 -6.48 4.77 6.31
N LYS A 24 -6.72 4.15 7.46
CA LYS A 24 -7.52 4.75 8.53
C LYS A 24 -6.93 6.09 8.99
N GLN A 25 -5.64 6.14 9.21
CA GLN A 25 -4.95 7.36 9.61
C GLN A 25 -5.05 8.44 8.54
N LEU A 26 -4.74 8.09 7.29
CA LEU A 26 -4.76 9.05 6.18
C LEU A 26 -6.18 9.55 5.89
N THR A 27 -7.17 8.66 5.96
CA THR A 27 -8.57 9.04 5.77
C THR A 27 -9.00 10.07 6.83
N SER A 28 -8.54 9.90 8.07
CA SER A 28 -8.85 10.87 9.14
C SER A 28 -8.23 12.23 8.87
N GLU A 29 -7.19 12.29 8.05
CA GLU A 29 -6.53 13.53 7.63
C GLU A 29 -7.04 14.06 6.28
N GLY A 30 -8.05 13.44 5.69
CA GLY A 30 -8.60 13.83 4.41
C GLY A 30 -7.73 13.45 3.21
N ILE A 31 -6.81 12.49 3.40
CA ILE A 31 -5.91 12.03 2.33
C ILE A 31 -6.38 10.68 1.82
N LYS A 32 -6.64 10.59 0.52
CA LYS A 32 -7.04 9.33 -0.12
C LYS A 32 -5.83 8.39 -0.21
N PHE A 33 -6.01 7.15 0.23
CA PHE A 33 -5.01 6.09 0.13
C PHE A 33 -5.53 4.99 -0.81
N TRP A 34 -4.64 4.49 -1.67
CA TRP A 34 -5.00 3.42 -2.60
C TRP A 34 -3.76 2.58 -2.92
N ALA A 35 -3.82 1.28 -2.66
CA ALA A 35 -2.75 0.35 -3.01
C ALA A 35 -3.05 -0.26 -4.37
N SER A 36 -2.11 -0.19 -5.29
CA SER A 36 -2.35 -0.56 -6.70
C SER A 36 -1.72 -1.89 -7.12
N VAL A 37 -0.58 -2.26 -6.58
CA VAL A 37 0.11 -3.51 -6.93
C VAL A 37 0.67 -4.13 -5.66
N GLY A 38 0.38 -5.41 -5.46
CA GLY A 38 0.96 -6.21 -4.37
C GLY A 38 1.73 -7.39 -4.93
N TYR A 39 1.56 -8.57 -4.33
CA TYR A 39 2.21 -9.79 -4.80
C TYR A 39 1.88 -10.03 -6.28
N SER A 40 2.91 -10.34 -7.06
CA SER A 40 2.74 -10.61 -8.49
C SER A 40 3.85 -11.52 -8.99
N THR A 41 3.49 -12.42 -9.90
CA THR A 41 4.43 -13.24 -10.66
C THR A 41 4.55 -12.75 -12.09
N ALA A 42 3.84 -11.70 -12.47
CA ALA A 42 3.96 -11.10 -13.80
C ALA A 42 5.37 -10.56 -14.02
N SER A 43 5.93 -10.77 -15.21
CA SER A 43 7.34 -10.43 -15.51
C SER A 43 7.67 -8.95 -15.21
N ALA A 44 6.71 -8.05 -15.41
CA ALA A 44 6.91 -6.63 -15.15
C ALA A 44 7.14 -6.30 -13.66
N HIS A 45 6.66 -7.17 -12.76
CA HIS A 45 6.67 -6.90 -11.31
C HIS A 45 7.41 -7.96 -10.49
N ALA A 46 7.72 -9.12 -11.07
CA ALA A 46 8.27 -10.26 -10.32
C ALA A 46 9.60 -9.95 -9.61
N GLY A 47 10.38 -9.01 -10.12
CA GLY A 47 11.65 -8.63 -9.51
C GLY A 47 11.49 -7.98 -8.15
N THR A 48 10.38 -7.31 -7.88
CA THR A 48 10.12 -6.61 -6.62
C THR A 48 8.88 -7.11 -5.90
N HIS A 49 7.90 -7.66 -6.60
CA HIS A 49 6.60 -8.03 -6.04
C HIS A 49 6.37 -9.55 -5.95
N ALA A 50 7.40 -10.37 -6.15
CA ALA A 50 7.27 -11.82 -5.99
C ALA A 50 7.23 -12.26 -4.53
N GLY A 51 7.63 -11.39 -3.59
CA GLY A 51 7.59 -11.65 -2.15
C GLY A 51 6.35 -11.05 -1.50
N ASP A 52 5.98 -11.62 -0.35
CA ASP A 52 4.91 -11.06 0.46
C ASP A 52 5.36 -9.74 1.12
N GLY A 53 4.43 -8.86 1.38
CA GLY A 53 4.70 -7.58 2.04
C GLY A 53 5.10 -6.44 1.11
N MET A 54 5.20 -6.71 -0.20
CA MET A 54 5.51 -5.66 -1.18
C MET A 54 4.21 -5.10 -1.76
N PHE A 55 4.17 -3.79 -1.95
CA PHE A 55 3.01 -3.13 -2.56
C PHE A 55 3.41 -1.77 -3.13
N ASP A 56 2.61 -1.30 -4.08
CA ASP A 56 2.72 0.05 -4.65
C ASP A 56 1.54 0.89 -4.22
N ILE A 57 1.77 2.18 -4.04
CA ILE A 57 0.74 3.13 -3.66
C ILE A 57 0.40 4.00 -4.85
N HIS A 58 -0.91 4.11 -5.13
CA HIS A 58 -1.38 4.99 -6.20
C HIS A 58 -1.33 6.44 -5.73
N GLY A 59 -0.55 7.27 -6.41
CA GLY A 59 -0.33 8.65 -6.00
C GLY A 59 -0.74 9.72 -7.00
N SER A 60 -1.34 9.34 -8.12
CA SER A 60 -1.59 10.26 -9.25
C SER A 60 -2.54 11.41 -8.91
N THR A 61 -3.38 11.26 -7.89
CA THR A 61 -4.35 12.29 -7.50
C THR A 61 -3.94 13.08 -6.26
N ARG A 62 -2.70 12.86 -5.76
CA ARG A 62 -2.23 13.53 -4.55
C ARG A 62 -1.33 14.71 -4.86
N THR A 63 -1.36 15.71 -3.97
CA THR A 63 -0.37 16.79 -3.99
C THR A 63 0.96 16.25 -3.43
N TRP A 64 2.03 16.99 -3.62
CA TRP A 64 3.34 16.61 -3.08
C TRP A 64 3.31 16.47 -1.56
N SER A 65 2.68 17.41 -0.85
CA SER A 65 2.58 17.35 0.61
C SER A 65 1.79 16.14 1.08
N GLN A 66 0.76 15.74 0.35
CA GLN A 66 0.00 14.51 0.67
C GLN A 66 0.85 13.26 0.45
N CYS A 67 1.68 13.23 -0.58
CA CYS A 67 2.61 12.10 -0.80
C CYS A 67 3.63 12.00 0.33
N VAL A 68 4.19 13.12 0.76
CA VAL A 68 5.13 13.16 1.89
C VAL A 68 4.46 12.66 3.16
N ARG A 69 3.24 13.13 3.44
CA ARG A 69 2.50 12.68 4.62
C ARG A 69 2.18 11.19 4.57
N THR A 70 1.81 10.67 3.41
CA THR A 70 1.56 9.25 3.22
C THR A 70 2.81 8.44 3.57
N ALA A 71 3.98 8.85 3.09
CA ALA A 71 5.24 8.17 3.39
C ALA A 71 5.56 8.23 4.89
N GLU A 72 5.31 9.36 5.54
CA GLU A 72 5.52 9.51 6.99
C GLU A 72 4.65 8.55 7.79
N VAL A 73 3.37 8.43 7.44
CA VAL A 73 2.43 7.53 8.12
C VAL A 73 2.86 6.08 7.93
N ILE A 74 3.24 5.70 6.73
CA ILE A 74 3.72 4.35 6.43
C ILE A 74 4.94 4.03 7.31
N ARG A 75 5.90 4.94 7.38
CA ARG A 75 7.11 4.74 8.18
C ARG A 75 6.79 4.67 9.67
N SER A 76 5.88 5.49 10.16
CA SER A 76 5.55 5.52 11.59
C SER A 76 4.83 4.27 12.06
N LYS A 77 4.09 3.60 11.19
CA LYS A 77 3.34 2.39 11.54
C LYS A 77 4.11 1.10 11.21
N GLY A 78 5.13 1.19 10.41
CA GLY A 78 6.01 0.07 10.11
C GLY A 78 7.12 -0.04 11.13
#